data_c3994c30210bf56d0bcccf2155c13375
#
_entry.id   c3994c30210bf56d0bcccf2155c13375
#
_cell.length_a   1.000
_cell.length_b   1.000
_cell.length_c   1.000
_cell.angle_alpha   90.00
_cell.angle_beta   90.00
_cell.angle_gamma   90.00
#
_symmetry.space_group_name_H-M   'P 1'
#
loop_
_entity.id
_entity.type
_entity.pdbx_description
1 polymer ?
#
loop_
_entity_poly.entity_id
_entity_poly.type
_entity_poly.pdbx_seq_one_letter_code
_entity_poly.pdbx_strand_id
1 'polypeptide(L)'
;MRKETDLGGVKAIAKTLLMTAVNQTPYSPMLVQHPFTSTGLVALPTEKHEGFRPIDITLNEENLKRWQESVGQIIDEAENPYHIYMLLNPPYALTFLKLASPYLSRKDFSEILASAWINCEAPHNDPELNKADLVYMFKSADPKALMEDDEYEQLQELEDTLTVYRGVTSYNADNVKALSWTLNKETAKWFAHRFDGDGTVYEAQIDKKHLTYAANPQNPRNVRL
;
A
#
# COMPACT_ATOMS: atom_id res chain seq x y z
N MET A 1 -9.74 16.41 5.07
CA MET A 1 -10.47 15.15 4.87
C MET A 1 -11.91 15.27 5.35
N ARG A 2 -12.82 14.46 4.83
CA ARG A 2 -14.23 14.48 5.20
C ARG A 2 -14.47 13.93 6.62
N LYS A 3 -15.61 14.26 7.20
CA LYS A 3 -16.05 13.69 8.47
C LYS A 3 -16.56 12.25 8.29
N GLU A 4 -17.21 12.00 7.16
CA GLU A 4 -17.71 10.69 6.74
C GLU A 4 -17.25 10.41 5.31
N THR A 5 -17.02 9.13 5.00
CA THR A 5 -16.60 8.69 3.66
C THR A 5 -17.75 8.82 2.66
N ASP A 6 -17.46 9.46 1.53
CA ASP A 6 -18.28 9.42 0.33
C ASP A 6 -17.92 8.16 -0.49
N LEU A 7 -18.59 7.07 -0.16
CA LEU A 7 -18.33 5.78 -0.81
C LEU A 7 -18.58 5.83 -2.33
N GLY A 8 -19.52 6.66 -2.78
CA GLY A 8 -19.77 6.86 -4.22
C GLY A 8 -18.57 7.47 -4.95
N GLY A 9 -17.93 8.48 -4.34
CA GLY A 9 -16.71 9.08 -4.87
C GLY A 9 -15.54 8.10 -4.89
N VAL A 10 -15.37 7.28 -3.82
CA VAL A 10 -14.34 6.24 -3.77
C VAL A 10 -14.56 5.19 -4.87
N LYS A 11 -15.78 4.71 -5.08
CA LYS A 11 -16.16 3.79 -6.16
C LYS A 11 -15.86 4.38 -7.54
N ALA A 12 -16.12 5.65 -7.75
CA ALA A 12 -15.83 6.33 -9.01
C ALA A 12 -14.32 6.36 -9.32
N ILE A 13 -13.47 6.65 -8.33
CA ILE A 13 -12.01 6.59 -8.47
C ILE A 13 -11.56 5.16 -8.80
N ALA A 14 -12.06 4.15 -8.06
CA ALA A 14 -11.73 2.75 -8.30
C ALA A 14 -12.10 2.32 -9.73
N LYS A 15 -13.29 2.66 -10.19
CA LYS A 15 -13.72 2.37 -11.58
C LYS A 15 -12.87 3.10 -12.62
N THR A 16 -12.44 4.33 -12.34
CA THR A 16 -11.53 5.05 -13.24
C THR A 16 -10.20 4.29 -13.38
N LEU A 17 -9.64 3.82 -12.27
CA LEU A 17 -8.42 2.99 -12.29
C LEU A 17 -8.63 1.63 -12.95
N LEU A 18 -9.82 1.02 -12.80
CA LEU A 18 -10.18 -0.24 -13.45
C LEU A 18 -10.20 -0.12 -14.98
N MET A 19 -10.53 1.05 -15.51
CA MET A 19 -10.58 1.31 -16.96
C MET A 19 -9.22 1.73 -17.54
N THR A 20 -8.15 1.75 -16.76
CA THR A 20 -6.80 1.98 -17.30
C THR A 20 -6.34 0.80 -18.16
N ALA A 21 -5.36 1.04 -19.05
CA ALA A 21 -4.83 0.00 -19.90
C ALA A 21 -4.11 -1.09 -19.09
N VAL A 22 -4.27 -2.35 -19.50
CA VAL A 22 -3.43 -3.45 -19.01
C VAL A 22 -2.08 -3.39 -19.73
N ASN A 23 -1.04 -2.98 -19.02
CA ASN A 23 0.31 -2.91 -19.57
C ASN A 23 0.92 -4.31 -19.60
N GLN A 24 1.21 -4.78 -20.82
CA GLN A 24 1.86 -6.07 -21.02
C GLN A 24 3.35 -6.00 -20.69
N THR A 25 3.89 -7.09 -20.18
CA THR A 25 5.31 -7.32 -19.95
C THR A 25 5.84 -8.40 -20.90
N PRO A 26 7.17 -8.62 -20.97
CA PRO A 26 7.72 -9.75 -21.71
C PRO A 26 7.23 -11.14 -21.22
N TYR A 27 6.60 -11.19 -20.04
CA TYR A 27 6.08 -12.41 -19.42
C TYR A 27 4.55 -12.52 -19.48
N SER A 28 3.88 -11.65 -20.27
CA SER A 28 2.43 -11.72 -20.43
C SER A 28 2.02 -13.02 -21.14
N PRO A 29 0.87 -13.61 -20.76
CA PRO A 29 -0.12 -13.12 -19.83
C PRO A 29 0.18 -13.42 -18.35
N MET A 30 1.28 -14.11 -18.02
CA MET A 30 1.59 -14.49 -16.63
C MET A 30 1.84 -13.29 -15.72
N LEU A 31 2.47 -12.22 -16.26
CA LEU A 31 2.74 -10.98 -15.55
C LEU A 31 2.30 -9.78 -16.39
N VAL A 32 1.42 -8.98 -15.83
CA VAL A 32 0.95 -7.69 -16.37
C VAL A 32 1.00 -6.62 -15.30
N GLN A 33 0.89 -5.35 -15.71
CA GLN A 33 0.81 -4.22 -14.79
C GLN A 33 -0.56 -3.56 -14.92
N HIS A 34 -1.36 -3.67 -13.86
CA HIS A 34 -2.69 -3.05 -13.77
C HIS A 34 -3.09 -2.85 -12.30
N PRO A 35 -3.84 -1.79 -11.94
CA PRO A 35 -4.28 -1.53 -10.57
C PRO A 35 -5.06 -2.65 -9.88
N PHE A 36 -5.73 -3.53 -10.62
CA PHE A 36 -6.58 -4.60 -10.08
C PHE A 36 -6.07 -6.01 -10.37
N THR A 37 -4.96 -6.17 -11.04
CA THR A 37 -4.38 -7.49 -11.29
C THR A 37 -2.90 -7.41 -11.62
N SER A 38 -2.14 -8.43 -11.23
CA SER A 38 -0.75 -8.65 -11.64
C SER A 38 -0.62 -9.70 -12.75
N THR A 39 -1.72 -10.34 -13.15
CA THR A 39 -1.72 -11.36 -14.20
C THR A 39 -2.84 -11.12 -15.22
N GLY A 40 -2.57 -11.44 -16.48
CA GLY A 40 -3.57 -11.47 -17.53
C GLY A 40 -4.51 -12.68 -17.48
N LEU A 41 -4.14 -13.72 -16.72
CA LEU A 41 -4.97 -14.92 -16.52
C LEU A 41 -5.85 -14.74 -15.30
N VAL A 42 -7.12 -14.41 -15.51
CA VAL A 42 -8.09 -14.14 -14.43
C VAL A 42 -9.23 -15.16 -14.48
N ALA A 43 -9.88 -15.37 -13.33
CA ALA A 43 -11.02 -16.26 -13.20
C ALA A 43 -12.32 -15.45 -13.15
N LEU A 44 -13.25 -15.70 -14.06
CA LEU A 44 -14.58 -15.10 -14.05
C LEU A 44 -15.63 -16.13 -13.62
N PRO A 45 -16.69 -15.70 -12.90
CA PRO A 45 -17.84 -16.54 -12.62
C PRO A 45 -18.44 -17.10 -13.94
N THR A 46 -18.87 -18.34 -13.91
CA THR A 46 -19.66 -18.92 -15.03
C THR A 46 -21.06 -18.33 -15.03
N GLU A 47 -21.73 -18.34 -16.20
CA GLU A 47 -23.09 -17.81 -16.36
C GLU A 47 -24.13 -18.44 -15.39
N LYS A 48 -23.88 -19.69 -14.97
CA LYS A 48 -24.73 -20.39 -14.01
C LYS A 48 -24.28 -20.25 -12.56
N HIS A 49 -23.26 -19.45 -12.29
CA HIS A 49 -22.62 -19.33 -10.95
C HIS A 49 -22.17 -20.68 -10.33
N GLU A 50 -21.96 -21.71 -11.17
CA GLU A 50 -21.53 -23.06 -10.75
C GLU A 50 -19.99 -23.23 -10.75
N GLY A 51 -19.22 -22.11 -10.72
CA GLY A 51 -17.77 -22.13 -10.68
C GLY A 51 -17.14 -20.95 -11.40
N PHE A 52 -15.84 -21.08 -11.66
CA PHE A 52 -15.04 -20.04 -12.32
C PHE A 52 -14.46 -20.56 -13.63
N ARG A 53 -14.42 -19.70 -14.63
CA ARG A 53 -13.77 -19.96 -15.92
C ARG A 53 -12.52 -19.07 -16.03
N PRO A 54 -11.34 -19.65 -16.30
CA PRO A 54 -10.15 -18.85 -16.60
C PRO A 54 -10.30 -18.17 -17.96
N ILE A 55 -9.92 -16.92 -18.03
CA ILE A 55 -9.80 -16.17 -19.29
C ILE A 55 -8.49 -15.39 -19.30
N ASP A 56 -8.01 -15.11 -20.53
CA ASP A 56 -6.85 -14.24 -20.74
C ASP A 56 -7.35 -12.86 -21.20
N ILE A 57 -7.20 -11.85 -20.33
CA ILE A 57 -7.63 -10.47 -20.61
C ILE A 57 -6.67 -9.73 -21.55
N THR A 58 -5.52 -10.32 -21.87
CA THR A 58 -4.56 -9.73 -22.82
C THR A 58 -4.82 -10.18 -24.25
N LEU A 59 -5.68 -11.19 -24.43
CA LEU A 59 -5.92 -11.83 -25.73
C LEU A 59 -6.78 -10.96 -26.65
N ASN A 60 -7.84 -10.35 -26.13
CA ASN A 60 -8.78 -9.53 -26.89
C ASN A 60 -9.60 -8.59 -26.00
N GLU A 61 -10.21 -7.57 -26.62
CA GLU A 61 -11.03 -6.56 -25.94
C GLU A 61 -12.28 -7.14 -25.25
N GLU A 62 -12.86 -8.19 -25.79
CA GLU A 62 -14.05 -8.83 -25.22
C GLU A 62 -13.74 -9.43 -23.83
N ASN A 63 -12.63 -10.17 -23.70
CA ASN A 63 -12.19 -10.74 -22.44
C ASN A 63 -11.87 -9.65 -21.41
N LEU A 64 -11.17 -8.59 -21.84
CA LEU A 64 -10.85 -7.46 -20.99
C LEU A 64 -12.13 -6.79 -20.47
N LYS A 65 -13.07 -6.51 -21.36
CA LYS A 65 -14.36 -5.90 -21.00
C LYS A 65 -15.16 -6.74 -20.01
N ARG A 66 -15.28 -8.04 -20.25
CA ARG A 66 -15.98 -8.98 -19.33
C ARG A 66 -15.35 -8.98 -17.94
N TRP A 67 -14.03 -8.95 -17.86
CA TRP A 67 -13.33 -8.84 -16.57
C TRP A 67 -13.59 -7.50 -15.91
N GLN A 68 -13.48 -6.38 -16.63
CA GLN A 68 -13.77 -5.05 -16.10
C GLN A 68 -15.23 -4.93 -15.61
N GLU A 69 -16.18 -5.49 -16.33
CA GLU A 69 -17.60 -5.54 -15.90
C GLU A 69 -17.75 -6.34 -14.60
N SER A 70 -17.12 -7.50 -14.48
CA SER A 70 -17.16 -8.33 -13.27
C SER A 70 -16.54 -7.64 -12.07
N VAL A 71 -15.34 -7.05 -12.22
CA VAL A 71 -14.69 -6.30 -11.11
C VAL A 71 -15.47 -5.03 -10.79
N GLY A 72 -16.02 -4.36 -11.81
CA GLY A 72 -16.88 -3.18 -11.63
C GLY A 72 -18.11 -3.47 -10.79
N GLN A 73 -18.74 -4.64 -10.98
CA GLN A 73 -19.85 -5.09 -10.15
C GLN A 73 -19.43 -5.31 -8.69
N ILE A 74 -18.27 -5.94 -8.44
CA ILE A 74 -17.74 -6.12 -7.09
C ILE A 74 -17.48 -4.76 -6.41
N ILE A 75 -16.96 -3.77 -7.17
CA ILE A 75 -16.79 -2.40 -6.67
C ILE A 75 -18.15 -1.77 -6.33
N ASP A 76 -19.19 -1.99 -7.16
CA ASP A 76 -20.52 -1.46 -6.89
C ASP A 76 -21.18 -2.06 -5.64
N GLU A 77 -20.91 -3.32 -5.38
CA GLU A 77 -21.42 -4.07 -4.21
C GLU A 77 -20.61 -3.78 -2.93
N ALA A 78 -19.45 -3.14 -3.03
CA ALA A 78 -18.63 -2.82 -1.86
C ALA A 78 -19.38 -1.92 -0.86
N GLU A 79 -19.40 -2.31 0.41
CA GLU A 79 -20.11 -1.63 1.49
C GLU A 79 -19.27 -0.56 2.20
N ASN A 80 -17.95 -0.63 2.04
CA ASN A 80 -17.01 0.31 2.64
C ASN A 80 -15.75 0.45 1.77
N PRO A 81 -14.93 1.49 1.98
CA PRO A 81 -13.75 1.74 1.15
C PRO A 81 -12.65 0.68 1.32
N TYR A 82 -12.60 -0.02 2.45
CA TYR A 82 -11.61 -1.08 2.68
C TYR A 82 -11.87 -2.31 1.78
N HIS A 83 -13.15 -2.64 1.51
CA HIS A 83 -13.50 -3.69 0.55
C HIS A 83 -12.95 -3.38 -0.85
N ILE A 84 -12.97 -2.11 -1.27
CA ILE A 84 -12.41 -1.67 -2.56
C ILE A 84 -10.88 -1.76 -2.54
N TYR A 85 -10.24 -1.30 -1.44
CA TYR A 85 -8.80 -1.40 -1.25
C TYR A 85 -8.29 -2.84 -1.39
N MET A 86 -9.02 -3.82 -0.83
CA MET A 86 -8.64 -5.24 -0.90
C MET A 86 -8.68 -5.83 -2.32
N LEU A 87 -9.31 -5.17 -3.27
CA LEU A 87 -9.31 -5.58 -4.69
C LEU A 87 -8.07 -5.10 -5.44
N LEU A 88 -7.31 -4.16 -4.88
CA LEU A 88 -6.20 -3.53 -5.57
C LEU A 88 -4.96 -4.43 -5.55
N ASN A 89 -4.23 -4.37 -6.65
CA ASN A 89 -2.88 -4.88 -6.72
C ASN A 89 -1.96 -4.01 -5.82
N PRO A 90 -1.24 -4.58 -4.84
CA PRO A 90 -0.52 -3.82 -3.81
C PRO A 90 0.35 -2.65 -4.28
N PRO A 91 1.08 -2.73 -5.42
CA PRO A 91 1.88 -1.60 -5.90
C PRO A 91 1.08 -0.32 -6.21
N TYR A 92 -0.24 -0.44 -6.43
CA TYR A 92 -1.12 0.69 -6.78
C TYR A 92 -1.95 1.20 -5.59
N ALA A 93 -1.84 0.58 -4.43
CA ALA A 93 -2.68 0.89 -3.27
C ALA A 93 -2.49 2.33 -2.77
N LEU A 94 -1.25 2.82 -2.72
CA LEU A 94 -0.96 4.18 -2.28
C LEU A 94 -1.38 5.23 -3.32
N THR A 95 -1.23 4.94 -4.61
CA THR A 95 -1.77 5.79 -5.69
C THR A 95 -3.30 5.89 -5.60
N PHE A 96 -3.99 4.76 -5.44
CA PHE A 96 -5.44 4.77 -5.21
C PHE A 96 -5.80 5.63 -4.00
N LEU A 97 -5.12 5.45 -2.86
CA LEU A 97 -5.39 6.18 -1.64
C LEU A 97 -5.20 7.70 -1.83
N LYS A 98 -4.15 8.12 -2.55
CA LYS A 98 -3.93 9.53 -2.91
C LYS A 98 -5.12 10.09 -3.69
N LEU A 99 -5.56 9.38 -4.73
CA LEU A 99 -6.66 9.81 -5.59
C LEU A 99 -8.02 9.80 -4.86
N ALA A 100 -8.26 8.80 -4.02
CA ALA A 100 -9.50 8.65 -3.25
C ALA A 100 -9.56 9.56 -2.00
N SER A 101 -8.44 10.13 -1.56
CA SER A 101 -8.34 10.93 -0.32
C SER A 101 -9.38 12.05 -0.17
N PRO A 102 -9.83 12.76 -1.24
CA PRO A 102 -10.89 13.78 -1.11
C PRO A 102 -12.25 13.21 -0.71
N TYR A 103 -12.47 11.91 -0.90
CA TYR A 103 -13.73 11.22 -0.66
C TYR A 103 -13.73 10.42 0.64
N LEU A 104 -12.56 10.17 1.24
CA LEU A 104 -12.41 9.37 2.45
C LEU A 104 -12.61 10.20 3.73
N SER A 105 -13.19 9.56 4.75
CA SER A 105 -13.09 10.05 6.13
C SER A 105 -11.63 9.96 6.59
N ARG A 106 -11.25 10.76 7.61
CA ARG A 106 -9.91 10.71 8.16
C ARG A 106 -9.57 9.33 8.73
N LYS A 107 -10.56 8.66 9.33
CA LYS A 107 -10.43 7.32 9.87
C LYS A 107 -10.14 6.30 8.76
N ASP A 108 -11.02 6.18 7.78
CA ASP A 108 -10.87 5.20 6.69
C ASP A 108 -9.57 5.44 5.91
N PHE A 109 -9.22 6.70 5.66
CA PHE A 109 -7.95 7.05 5.02
C PHE A 109 -6.76 6.51 5.82
N SER A 110 -6.77 6.64 7.15
CA SER A 110 -5.67 6.22 8.00
C SER A 110 -5.54 4.71 8.09
N GLU A 111 -6.65 3.99 8.25
CA GLU A 111 -6.70 2.53 8.28
C GLU A 111 -6.20 1.93 6.95
N ILE A 112 -6.63 2.50 5.82
CA ILE A 112 -6.16 2.07 4.50
C ILE A 112 -4.68 2.42 4.30
N LEU A 113 -4.22 3.60 4.75
CA LEU A 113 -2.83 4.00 4.65
C LEU A 113 -1.91 3.04 5.41
N ALA A 114 -2.29 2.67 6.65
CA ALA A 114 -1.55 1.70 7.46
C ALA A 114 -1.41 0.36 6.73
N SER A 115 -2.54 -0.19 6.25
CA SER A 115 -2.57 -1.46 5.51
C SER A 115 -1.78 -1.39 4.19
N ALA A 116 -1.97 -0.32 3.41
CA ALA A 116 -1.28 -0.14 2.13
C ALA A 116 0.23 -0.01 2.31
N TRP A 117 0.66 0.72 3.34
CA TRP A 117 2.07 0.89 3.65
C TRP A 117 2.76 -0.41 4.06
N ILE A 118 2.10 -1.25 4.87
CA ILE A 118 2.63 -2.53 5.32
C ILE A 118 2.69 -3.54 4.16
N ASN A 119 1.65 -3.59 3.33
CA ASN A 119 1.53 -4.57 2.25
C ASN A 119 2.32 -4.20 0.98
N CYS A 120 2.72 -2.94 0.83
CA CYS A 120 3.56 -2.52 -0.29
C CYS A 120 5.04 -2.84 0.00
N GLU A 121 5.66 -3.73 -0.79
CA GLU A 121 7.07 -4.08 -0.61
C GLU A 121 8.03 -2.91 -0.86
N ALA A 122 7.67 -2.02 -1.78
CA ALA A 122 8.51 -0.90 -2.20
C ALA A 122 7.70 0.41 -2.34
N PRO A 123 7.14 0.94 -1.23
CA PRO A 123 6.26 2.11 -1.28
C PRO A 123 6.93 3.38 -1.82
N HIS A 124 8.26 3.41 -1.87
CA HIS A 124 9.03 4.52 -2.43
C HIS A 124 9.22 4.44 -3.95
N ASN A 125 8.84 3.32 -4.57
CA ASN A 125 9.00 3.09 -6.01
C ASN A 125 7.69 3.30 -6.79
N ASP A 126 6.64 3.78 -6.14
CA ASP A 126 5.40 4.17 -6.82
C ASP A 126 5.69 5.40 -7.71
N PRO A 127 5.52 5.30 -9.04
CA PRO A 127 5.86 6.39 -9.96
C PRO A 127 4.96 7.63 -9.82
N GLU A 128 3.79 7.47 -9.23
CA GLU A 128 2.78 8.53 -9.04
C GLU A 128 2.92 9.23 -7.67
N LEU A 129 3.83 8.74 -6.81
CA LEU A 129 4.04 9.26 -5.46
C LEU A 129 5.50 9.66 -5.25
N ASN A 130 5.69 10.90 -4.87
CA ASN A 130 6.97 11.35 -4.37
C ASN A 130 7.03 11.32 -2.84
N LYS A 131 8.21 11.54 -2.27
CA LYS A 131 8.41 11.55 -0.82
C LYS A 131 7.54 12.59 -0.10
N ALA A 132 7.30 13.75 -0.71
CA ALA A 132 6.47 14.80 -0.11
C ALA A 132 5.00 14.37 -0.03
N ASP A 133 4.50 13.65 -1.04
CA ASP A 133 3.15 13.06 -1.01
C ASP A 133 3.02 12.09 0.17
N LEU A 134 3.96 11.17 0.35
CA LEU A 134 3.95 10.20 1.45
C LEU A 134 3.99 10.90 2.81
N VAL A 135 4.88 11.87 2.98
CA VAL A 135 4.95 12.67 4.23
C VAL A 135 3.62 13.40 4.49
N TYR A 136 3.01 13.96 3.45
CA TYR A 136 1.71 14.61 3.57
C TYR A 136 0.60 13.63 3.96
N MET A 137 0.57 12.44 3.37
CA MET A 137 -0.40 11.38 3.68
C MET A 137 -0.31 10.98 5.16
N PHE A 138 0.89 10.67 5.66
CA PHE A 138 1.09 10.32 7.07
C PHE A 138 0.75 11.47 8.03
N LYS A 139 1.14 12.72 7.72
CA LYS A 139 0.79 13.89 8.54
C LYS A 139 -0.70 14.20 8.57
N SER A 140 -1.42 13.83 7.52
CA SER A 140 -2.86 14.05 7.40
C SER A 140 -3.68 12.96 8.11
N ALA A 141 -3.08 11.81 8.35
CA ALA A 141 -3.73 10.67 8.98
C ALA A 141 -4.04 10.89 10.47
N ASP A 142 -4.90 10.07 11.02
CA ASP A 142 -5.16 9.98 12.45
C ASP A 142 -4.20 8.95 13.07
N PRO A 143 -3.29 9.35 13.97
CA PRO A 143 -2.34 8.42 14.59
C PRO A 143 -3.00 7.21 15.25
N LYS A 144 -4.19 7.38 15.87
CA LYS A 144 -4.94 6.28 16.47
C LYS A 144 -5.50 5.28 15.48
N ALA A 145 -5.81 5.72 14.27
CA ALA A 145 -6.32 4.86 13.22
C ALA A 145 -5.21 4.30 12.31
N LEU A 146 -3.98 4.79 12.46
CA LEU A 146 -2.79 4.25 11.80
C LEU A 146 -2.19 3.05 12.55
N MET A 147 -2.45 2.91 13.84
CA MET A 147 -1.78 1.99 14.75
C MET A 147 -2.81 1.18 15.52
N GLU A 148 -2.41 -0.03 15.95
CA GLU A 148 -3.15 -0.76 16.97
C GLU A 148 -3.07 -0.04 18.31
N ASP A 149 -4.00 -0.31 19.23
CA ASP A 149 -4.08 0.40 20.51
C ASP A 149 -2.78 0.29 21.33
N ASP A 150 -2.17 -0.89 21.36
CA ASP A 150 -0.90 -1.15 22.05
C ASP A 150 0.29 -0.42 21.41
N GLU A 151 0.30 -0.30 20.09
CA GLU A 151 1.31 0.45 19.33
C GLU A 151 1.19 1.95 19.62
N TYR A 152 -0.04 2.45 19.68
CA TYR A 152 -0.29 3.85 20.01
C TYR A 152 0.10 4.18 21.47
N GLU A 153 -0.18 3.29 22.44
CA GLU A 153 0.25 3.43 23.84
C GLU A 153 1.77 3.44 23.92
N GLN A 154 2.46 2.50 23.28
CA GLN A 154 3.93 2.47 23.25
C GLN A 154 4.52 3.75 22.65
N LEU A 155 3.92 4.30 21.58
CA LEU A 155 4.33 5.58 21.01
C LEU A 155 4.26 6.72 22.05
N GLN A 156 3.23 6.73 22.90
CA GLN A 156 3.10 7.78 23.92
C GLN A 156 4.18 7.69 25.02
N GLU A 157 4.67 6.49 25.31
CA GLU A 157 5.70 6.23 26.32
C GLU A 157 7.13 6.49 25.83
N LEU A 158 7.36 6.66 24.52
CA LEU A 158 8.69 6.94 23.97
C LEU A 158 9.23 8.29 24.47
N GLU A 159 10.56 8.35 24.63
CA GLU A 159 11.30 9.57 24.95
C GLU A 159 11.18 10.64 23.85
N ASP A 160 11.41 11.91 24.19
CA ASP A 160 11.32 13.03 23.24
C ASP A 160 12.36 12.95 22.11
N THR A 161 13.51 12.34 22.39
CA THR A 161 14.58 12.11 21.41
C THR A 161 14.87 10.62 21.30
N LEU A 162 14.82 10.10 20.11
CA LEU A 162 14.95 8.66 19.82
C LEU A 162 16.14 8.37 18.95
N THR A 163 16.85 7.29 19.25
CA THR A 163 17.83 6.71 18.32
C THR A 163 17.13 5.72 17.41
N VAL A 164 17.26 5.93 16.11
CA VAL A 164 16.63 5.12 15.08
C VAL A 164 17.66 4.52 14.14
N TYR A 165 17.36 3.36 13.59
CA TYR A 165 18.25 2.58 12.75
C TYR A 165 17.61 2.29 11.40
N ARG A 166 18.42 2.21 10.34
CA ARG A 166 17.98 1.81 9.01
C ARG A 166 18.99 0.87 8.38
N GLY A 167 18.56 -0.31 7.99
CA GLY A 167 19.33 -1.22 7.14
C GLY A 167 19.19 -0.83 5.67
N VAL A 168 20.31 -0.69 5.00
CA VAL A 168 20.41 -0.29 3.59
C VAL A 168 21.25 -1.33 2.86
N THR A 169 20.71 -1.89 1.77
CA THR A 169 21.41 -2.79 0.86
C THR A 169 21.93 -2.02 -0.37
N SER A 170 22.69 -2.67 -1.22
CA SER A 170 23.12 -2.10 -2.52
C SER A 170 21.93 -1.65 -3.41
N TYR A 171 20.77 -2.31 -3.27
CA TYR A 171 19.57 -2.00 -4.06
C TYR A 171 18.88 -0.70 -3.66
N ASN A 172 19.07 -0.21 -2.43
CA ASN A 172 18.45 1.01 -1.94
C ASN A 172 19.46 2.01 -1.34
N ALA A 173 20.74 1.87 -1.70
CA ALA A 173 21.84 2.70 -1.21
C ALA A 173 21.63 4.21 -1.49
N ASP A 174 20.99 4.55 -2.59
CA ASP A 174 20.71 5.94 -2.98
C ASP A 174 19.58 6.57 -2.15
N ASN A 175 18.83 5.76 -1.39
CA ASN A 175 17.67 6.22 -0.61
C ASN A 175 17.84 6.01 0.91
N VAL A 176 19.01 6.37 1.45
CA VAL A 176 19.28 6.29 2.91
C VAL A 176 18.25 7.09 3.72
N LYS A 177 17.84 8.27 3.21
CA LYS A 177 16.86 9.16 3.85
C LYS A 177 15.40 8.80 3.56
N ALA A 178 15.08 7.54 3.25
CA ALA A 178 13.70 7.09 3.12
C ALA A 178 12.94 7.14 4.45
N LEU A 179 11.62 6.96 4.40
CA LEU A 179 10.74 7.13 5.58
C LEU A 179 10.77 5.93 6.55
N SER A 180 11.30 4.77 6.13
CA SER A 180 11.29 3.54 6.95
C SER A 180 12.55 3.44 7.81
N TRP A 181 12.39 3.56 9.10
CA TRP A 181 13.42 3.38 10.12
C TRP A 181 12.91 2.46 11.22
N THR A 182 13.75 1.97 12.10
CA THR A 182 13.37 1.12 13.22
C THR A 182 14.04 1.57 14.51
N LEU A 183 13.37 1.38 15.64
CA LEU A 183 13.98 1.55 16.97
C LEU A 183 14.90 0.38 17.35
N ASN A 184 14.79 -0.75 16.64
CA ASN A 184 15.53 -1.96 16.92
C ASN A 184 16.72 -2.12 15.96
N LYS A 185 17.94 -2.08 16.49
CA LYS A 185 19.18 -2.22 15.71
C LYS A 185 19.32 -3.58 15.03
N GLU A 186 18.85 -4.66 15.66
CA GLU A 186 18.92 -6.02 15.08
C GLU A 186 17.96 -6.14 13.89
N THR A 187 16.79 -5.51 13.96
CA THR A 187 15.89 -5.41 12.81
C THR A 187 16.56 -4.68 11.64
N ALA A 188 17.26 -3.56 11.91
CA ALA A 188 18.00 -2.85 10.87
C ALA A 188 19.13 -3.70 10.27
N LYS A 189 19.85 -4.48 11.08
CA LYS A 189 20.85 -5.43 10.60
C LYS A 189 20.24 -6.48 9.69
N TRP A 190 19.08 -7.05 10.07
CA TRP A 190 18.38 -8.02 9.24
C TRP A 190 18.02 -7.43 7.87
N PHE A 191 17.51 -6.20 7.82
CA PHE A 191 17.23 -5.50 6.57
C PHE A 191 18.47 -5.21 5.74
N ALA A 192 19.61 -4.87 6.39
CA ALA A 192 20.88 -4.63 5.70
C ALA A 192 21.45 -5.87 5.02
N HIS A 193 21.21 -7.06 5.60
CA HIS A 193 21.72 -8.35 5.07
C HIS A 193 20.65 -9.13 4.30
N ARG A 194 19.49 -8.54 4.04
CA ARG A 194 18.43 -9.14 3.24
C ARG A 194 18.96 -9.42 1.82
N PHE A 195 18.62 -10.59 1.26
CA PHE A 195 19.06 -11.05 -0.06
C PHE A 195 20.57 -11.36 -0.19
N ASP A 196 21.19 -11.88 0.88
CA ASP A 196 22.61 -12.24 0.91
C ASP A 196 23.57 -11.11 0.51
N GLY A 197 23.15 -9.87 0.71
CA GLY A 197 23.91 -8.68 0.39
C GLY A 197 24.72 -8.14 1.57
N ASP A 198 25.87 -7.54 1.29
CA ASP A 198 26.60 -6.71 2.24
C ASP A 198 25.94 -5.34 2.31
N GLY A 199 25.15 -5.13 3.37
CA GLY A 199 24.49 -3.86 3.59
C GLY A 199 25.09 -3.07 4.74
N THR A 200 24.60 -1.84 4.91
CA THR A 200 25.06 -0.91 5.95
C THR A 200 23.88 -0.56 6.88
N VAL A 201 24.15 -0.51 8.17
CA VAL A 201 23.19 0.03 9.16
C VAL A 201 23.53 1.48 9.43
N TYR A 202 22.58 2.35 9.15
CA TYR A 202 22.66 3.78 9.52
C TYR A 202 21.97 3.98 10.85
N GLU A 203 22.52 4.90 11.66
CA GLU A 203 22.00 5.33 12.93
C GLU A 203 21.74 6.84 12.87
N ALA A 204 20.62 7.29 13.42
CA ALA A 204 20.27 8.71 13.49
C ALA A 204 19.51 9.00 14.80
N GLN A 205 19.49 10.27 15.19
CA GLN A 205 18.61 10.75 16.26
C GLN A 205 17.49 11.58 15.65
N ILE A 206 16.26 11.37 16.14
CA ILE A 206 15.09 12.14 15.73
C ILE A 206 14.26 12.57 16.95
N ASP A 207 13.59 13.71 16.83
CA ASP A 207 12.60 14.10 17.81
C ASP A 207 11.31 13.27 17.60
N LYS A 208 10.71 12.81 18.71
CA LYS A 208 9.43 12.08 18.71
C LYS A 208 8.32 12.77 17.92
N LYS A 209 8.28 14.10 17.91
CA LYS A 209 7.32 14.89 17.11
C LYS A 209 7.39 14.64 15.60
N HIS A 210 8.47 14.06 15.09
CA HIS A 210 8.66 13.71 13.69
C HIS A 210 8.25 12.28 13.39
N LEU A 211 7.93 11.48 14.42
CA LEU A 211 7.31 10.18 14.22
C LEU A 211 5.87 10.37 13.75
N THR A 212 5.52 9.71 12.67
CA THR A 212 4.16 9.74 12.14
C THR A 212 3.46 8.40 12.30
N TYR A 213 4.23 7.34 12.50
CA TYR A 213 3.74 5.98 12.63
C TYR A 213 4.78 5.10 13.32
N ALA A 214 4.38 4.34 14.33
CA ALA A 214 5.19 3.30 14.95
C ALA A 214 4.42 1.98 14.91
N ALA A 215 4.98 0.95 14.31
CA ALA A 215 4.39 -0.38 14.28
C ALA A 215 5.07 -1.30 15.29
N ASN A 216 4.35 -2.34 15.72
CA ASN A 216 4.78 -3.29 16.75
C ASN A 216 6.20 -3.83 16.49
N PRO A 217 7.15 -3.62 17.42
CA PRO A 217 8.54 -4.06 17.27
C PRO A 217 8.71 -5.59 17.25
N GLN A 218 7.70 -6.36 17.66
CA GLN A 218 7.72 -7.83 17.63
C GLN A 218 7.44 -8.40 16.23
N ASN A 219 6.90 -7.59 15.32
CA ASN A 219 6.76 -7.99 13.92
C ASN A 219 7.88 -7.33 13.09
N PRO A 220 8.92 -8.07 12.67
CA PRO A 220 10.08 -7.49 11.95
C PRO A 220 9.71 -6.82 10.62
N ARG A 221 8.49 -7.05 10.12
CA ARG A 221 7.98 -6.40 8.90
C ARG A 221 7.38 -5.01 9.16
N ASN A 222 7.11 -4.64 10.41
CA ASN A 222 6.24 -3.53 10.77
C ASN A 222 6.96 -2.34 11.44
N VAL A 223 8.28 -2.28 11.42
CA VAL A 223 8.98 -1.11 11.97
C VAL A 223 9.23 -0.13 10.84
N ARG A 224 8.39 0.91 10.74
CA ARG A 224 8.51 1.99 9.76
C ARG A 224 8.28 3.33 10.45
N LEU A 225 9.26 4.19 10.34
CA LEU A 225 9.23 5.56 10.87
C LEU A 225 9.04 6.54 9.73
#